data_a7cc1996b69d8ab0938bb3d01e795d16
#
_entry.id   a7cc1996b69d8ab0938bb3d01e795d16
#
_cell.length_a   1.000
_cell.length_b   1.000
_cell.length_c   1.000
_cell.angle_alpha   90.00
_cell.angle_beta   90.00
_cell.angle_gamma   90.00
#
_symmetry.space_group_name_H-M   'P 1'
#
loop_
_entity.id
_entity.type
_entity.pdbx_description
1 polymer ?
#
loop_
_entity_poly.entity_id
_entity_poly.type
_entity_poly.pdbx_seq_one_letter_code
_entity_poly.pdbx_strand_id
1 'polypeptide(L)'
;MNNTTNYRIFVEKLPRFRVEAESLRRELNTNLNLSLGEVRLLCVYDLFGFSEELLEKSRYTVFGEVVTDSVTDTFDLAGRKYIAVEYLPGQFDQRAASAVDCVRLIDPEARVDIRSSRLLVFDDKTTDGELAKIRHYYINAVESREKDLSVLSDMEQAEVKPVGVLEGFREMADSELEPYCKTMGLAMNADDLREVVKYFRSEGRDPYETELRILDTYRHTTFTTELEGITVEESFVKEEIEDSLALYLRIRRELGREHKSLCLMDMATIGARYLRQKGLLDDLEVSEENNACSVYIDVDVDGRTEKWLLQFKNETHNHPTEIEPFGGASTCLGGAIRDPLSGRSYVYQAMRVTGAGNIYLPVSETLSGKLPQSVISKKAAAGYSSYGNQIGLATTHVREIYHDDYVAKRLEVGAVVG
;
A
#
# COMPACT_ATOMS: atom_id res chain seq x y z
N MET A 1 23.88 -34.50 -12.54
CA MET A 1 23.23 -33.88 -11.40
C MET A 1 23.99 -32.58 -11.15
N ASN A 2 23.42 -31.45 -11.49
CA ASN A 2 24.06 -30.16 -11.22
C ASN A 2 24.06 -29.97 -9.70
N ASN A 3 25.26 -29.88 -9.10
CA ASN A 3 25.39 -29.53 -7.68
C ASN A 3 24.89 -28.07 -7.52
N THR A 4 23.68 -27.92 -7.06
CA THR A 4 23.17 -26.61 -6.65
C THR A 4 23.59 -26.35 -5.21
N THR A 5 24.13 -25.18 -4.96
CA THR A 5 24.61 -24.75 -3.65
C THR A 5 23.89 -23.46 -3.26
N ASN A 6 23.78 -23.19 -1.98
CA ASN A 6 23.24 -21.93 -1.48
C ASN A 6 24.36 -20.90 -1.36
N TYR A 7 24.15 -19.71 -1.85
CA TYR A 7 25.12 -18.62 -1.81
C TYR A 7 24.55 -17.39 -1.13
N ARG A 8 25.42 -16.60 -0.56
CA ARG A 8 25.10 -15.24 -0.14
C ARG A 8 26.05 -14.28 -0.83
N ILE A 9 25.51 -13.23 -1.43
CA ILE A 9 26.29 -12.15 -2.02
C ILE A 9 25.94 -10.81 -1.41
N PHE A 10 26.93 -9.93 -1.35
CA PHE A 10 26.83 -8.59 -0.81
C PHE A 10 27.08 -7.62 -1.95
N VAL A 11 26.14 -6.71 -2.19
CA VAL A 11 26.21 -5.71 -3.25
C VAL A 11 26.24 -4.33 -2.62
N GLU A 12 27.31 -3.59 -2.85
CA GLU A 12 27.48 -2.24 -2.32
C GLU A 12 27.83 -1.27 -3.45
N LYS A 13 27.27 -0.08 -3.38
CA LYS A 13 27.69 1.00 -4.28
C LYS A 13 29.14 1.42 -4.01
N LEU A 14 29.92 1.59 -5.06
CA LEU A 14 31.27 2.14 -4.96
C LEU A 14 31.23 3.54 -4.29
N PRO A 15 32.28 3.98 -3.60
CA PRO A 15 32.25 5.18 -2.73
C PRO A 15 31.63 6.43 -3.37
N ARG A 16 31.92 6.70 -4.64
CA ARG A 16 31.38 7.88 -5.35
C ARG A 16 29.91 7.77 -5.72
N PHE A 17 29.29 6.61 -5.57
CA PHE A 17 27.88 6.32 -5.88
C PHE A 17 27.02 6.02 -4.64
N ARG A 18 27.55 6.17 -3.43
CA ARG A 18 26.85 5.89 -2.16
C ARG A 18 25.82 6.96 -1.78
N VAL A 19 25.09 7.50 -2.74
CA VAL A 19 24.13 8.60 -2.52
C VAL A 19 23.03 8.19 -1.55
N GLU A 20 22.50 6.97 -1.66
CA GLU A 20 21.45 6.45 -0.78
C GLU A 20 21.95 6.29 0.66
N ALA A 21 23.13 5.72 0.85
CA ALA A 21 23.75 5.56 2.17
C ALA A 21 24.03 6.91 2.85
N GLU A 22 24.51 7.88 2.09
CA GLU A 22 24.77 9.23 2.60
C GLU A 22 23.47 9.99 2.92
N SER A 23 22.42 9.79 2.13
CA SER A 23 21.10 10.34 2.42
C SER A 23 20.51 9.73 3.69
N LEU A 24 20.63 8.41 3.86
CA LEU A 24 20.18 7.71 5.06
C LEU A 24 20.98 8.19 6.30
N ARG A 25 22.29 8.34 6.19
CA ARG A 25 23.13 8.88 7.28
C ARG A 25 22.64 10.25 7.73
N ARG A 26 22.35 11.16 6.79
CA ARG A 26 21.84 12.50 7.11
C ARG A 26 20.45 12.43 7.75
N GLU A 27 19.59 11.56 7.26
CA GLU A 27 18.27 11.33 7.82
C GLU A 27 18.31 10.83 9.26
N LEU A 28 19.13 9.81 9.54
CA LEU A 28 19.31 9.27 10.89
C LEU A 28 19.90 10.32 11.85
N ASN A 29 20.89 11.07 11.41
CA ASN A 29 21.49 12.13 12.22
C ASN A 29 20.48 13.22 12.56
N THR A 30 19.68 13.65 11.58
CA THR A 30 18.69 14.72 11.77
C THR A 30 17.52 14.25 12.62
N ASN A 31 16.92 13.12 12.28
CA ASN A 31 15.66 12.69 12.90
C ASN A 31 15.84 12.08 14.29
N LEU A 32 16.99 11.44 14.55
CA LEU A 32 17.29 10.79 15.82
C LEU A 32 18.27 11.60 16.69
N ASN A 33 18.69 12.77 16.23
CA ASN A 33 19.68 13.62 16.87
C ASN A 33 20.98 12.83 17.19
N LEU A 34 21.51 12.15 16.14
CA LEU A 34 22.74 11.37 16.22
C LEU A 34 23.89 12.09 15.51
N SER A 35 25.10 11.57 15.68
CA SER A 35 26.32 12.08 15.03
C SER A 35 27.11 10.96 14.34
N LEU A 36 26.41 10.16 13.51
CA LEU A 36 26.99 9.05 12.76
C LEU A 36 28.02 9.59 11.75
N GLY A 37 29.23 9.05 11.80
CA GLY A 37 30.33 9.44 10.90
C GLY A 37 30.17 8.80 9.52
N GLU A 38 30.05 7.48 9.45
CA GLU A 38 29.83 6.74 8.22
C GLU A 38 28.63 5.78 8.38
N VAL A 39 27.84 5.66 7.33
CA VAL A 39 26.84 4.60 7.17
C VAL A 39 27.07 3.97 5.81
N ARG A 40 27.32 2.66 5.80
CA ARG A 40 27.37 1.87 4.56
C ARG A 40 26.05 1.14 4.42
N LEU A 41 25.54 1.07 3.20
CA LEU A 41 24.29 0.39 2.87
C LEU A 41 24.55 -0.63 1.77
N LEU A 42 24.28 -1.89 2.08
CA LEU A 42 24.45 -3.00 1.17
C LEU A 42 23.10 -3.67 0.90
N CYS A 43 22.92 -4.16 -0.33
CA CYS A 43 21.92 -5.18 -0.62
C CYS A 43 22.57 -6.54 -0.40
N VAL A 44 21.90 -7.41 0.34
CA VAL A 44 22.35 -8.79 0.57
C VAL A 44 21.35 -9.70 -0.12
N TYR A 45 21.84 -10.63 -0.91
CA TYR A 45 21.01 -11.64 -1.57
C TYR A 45 21.40 -13.02 -1.08
N ASP A 46 20.41 -13.78 -0.60
CA ASP A 46 20.51 -15.19 -0.34
C ASP A 46 19.96 -15.93 -1.57
N LEU A 47 20.78 -16.77 -2.16
CA LEU A 47 20.56 -17.41 -3.45
C LEU A 47 20.45 -18.91 -3.27
N PHE A 48 19.35 -19.49 -3.68
CA PHE A 48 19.05 -20.90 -3.53
C PHE A 48 18.89 -21.56 -4.91
N GLY A 49 19.44 -22.76 -5.07
CA GLY A 49 19.33 -23.51 -6.32
C GLY A 49 20.26 -23.02 -7.44
N PHE A 50 21.27 -22.22 -7.15
CA PHE A 50 22.24 -21.73 -8.12
C PHE A 50 23.35 -22.76 -8.38
N SER A 51 23.79 -22.85 -9.64
CA SER A 51 25.10 -23.39 -9.97
C SER A 51 26.15 -22.27 -9.93
N GLU A 52 27.44 -22.62 -9.76
CA GLU A 52 28.53 -21.65 -9.79
C GLU A 52 28.56 -20.88 -11.11
N GLU A 53 28.32 -21.57 -12.23
CA GLU A 53 28.27 -20.95 -13.56
C GLU A 53 27.14 -19.91 -13.67
N LEU A 54 25.94 -20.25 -13.17
CA LEU A 54 24.80 -19.34 -13.18
C LEU A 54 25.04 -18.14 -12.27
N LEU A 55 25.65 -18.33 -11.09
CA LEU A 55 26.01 -17.26 -10.20
C LEU A 55 26.98 -16.27 -10.86
N GLU A 56 28.03 -16.76 -11.49
CA GLU A 56 29.01 -15.89 -12.17
C GLU A 56 28.40 -15.11 -13.34
N LYS A 57 27.53 -15.75 -14.13
CA LYS A 57 26.78 -15.06 -15.20
C LYS A 57 25.85 -13.98 -14.66
N SER A 58 25.25 -14.22 -13.49
CA SER A 58 24.24 -13.31 -12.91
C SER A 58 24.87 -12.17 -12.10
N ARG A 59 26.11 -12.30 -11.66
CA ARG A 59 26.78 -11.40 -10.70
C ARG A 59 26.68 -9.93 -11.08
N TYR A 60 26.97 -9.60 -12.33
CA TYR A 60 26.95 -8.22 -12.85
C TYR A 60 25.91 -7.99 -13.96
N THR A 61 25.06 -8.98 -14.24
CA THR A 61 23.94 -8.83 -15.17
C THR A 61 22.60 -8.72 -14.45
N VAL A 62 22.52 -9.24 -13.22
CA VAL A 62 21.30 -9.23 -12.41
C VAL A 62 21.51 -8.48 -11.09
N PHE A 63 22.57 -8.79 -10.36
CA PHE A 63 22.71 -8.33 -8.96
C PHE A 63 23.43 -7.00 -8.82
N GLY A 64 24.30 -6.62 -9.76
CA GLY A 64 25.04 -5.38 -9.72
C GLY A 64 25.46 -4.88 -11.10
N GLU A 65 25.95 -3.67 -11.14
CA GLU A 65 26.54 -3.02 -12.32
C GLU A 65 28.04 -2.85 -12.16
N VAL A 66 28.81 -3.23 -13.17
CA VAL A 66 30.30 -3.18 -13.16
C VAL A 66 30.83 -1.77 -12.85
N VAL A 67 30.12 -0.72 -13.27
CA VAL A 67 30.59 0.67 -13.13
C VAL A 67 30.28 1.25 -11.74
N THR A 68 29.22 0.80 -11.11
CA THR A 68 28.68 1.44 -9.90
C THR A 68 28.73 0.58 -8.65
N ASP A 69 28.84 -0.75 -8.83
CA ASP A 69 28.69 -1.69 -7.73
C ASP A 69 29.93 -2.55 -7.50
N SER A 70 30.08 -2.98 -6.26
CA SER A 70 30.97 -4.06 -5.86
C SER A 70 30.10 -5.24 -5.40
N VAL A 71 30.30 -6.41 -6.01
CA VAL A 71 29.59 -7.65 -5.66
C VAL A 71 30.60 -8.62 -5.07
N THR A 72 30.38 -9.05 -3.83
CA THR A 72 31.32 -9.95 -3.11
C THR A 72 30.58 -11.08 -2.42
N ASP A 73 31.23 -12.22 -2.26
CA ASP A 73 30.66 -13.40 -1.58
C ASP A 73 30.79 -13.30 -0.06
N THR A 74 31.65 -12.42 0.42
CA THR A 74 31.88 -12.21 1.86
C THR A 74 31.94 -10.73 2.17
N PHE A 75 31.56 -10.40 3.38
CA PHE A 75 31.69 -9.05 3.92
C PHE A 75 32.20 -9.14 5.36
N ASP A 76 33.28 -8.43 5.65
CA ASP A 76 33.87 -8.44 6.99
C ASP A 76 33.04 -7.59 7.96
N LEU A 77 32.36 -8.26 8.86
CA LEU A 77 31.56 -7.68 9.94
C LEU A 77 32.25 -7.76 11.31
N ALA A 78 33.46 -8.33 11.38
CA ALA A 78 34.16 -8.53 12.65
C ALA A 78 34.41 -7.16 13.36
N GLY A 79 33.88 -7.03 14.57
CA GLY A 79 33.98 -5.83 15.38
C GLY A 79 33.17 -4.64 14.90
N ARG A 80 32.41 -4.75 13.82
CA ARG A 80 31.56 -3.68 13.30
C ARG A 80 30.15 -3.73 13.88
N LYS A 81 29.57 -2.56 14.06
CA LYS A 81 28.14 -2.41 14.40
C LYS A 81 27.32 -2.47 13.12
N TYR A 82 26.28 -3.29 13.11
CA TYR A 82 25.41 -3.41 11.93
C TYR A 82 23.97 -3.73 12.31
N ILE A 83 23.08 -3.50 11.37
CA ILE A 83 21.67 -3.92 11.38
C ILE A 83 21.37 -4.53 10.03
N ALA A 84 20.93 -5.77 10.01
CA ALA A 84 20.42 -6.42 8.79
C ALA A 84 18.89 -6.49 8.87
N VAL A 85 18.20 -6.18 7.77
CA VAL A 85 16.74 -6.10 7.72
C VAL A 85 16.23 -6.88 6.53
N GLU A 86 15.25 -7.74 6.76
CA GLU A 86 14.56 -8.52 5.73
C GLU A 86 13.04 -8.34 5.82
N TYR A 87 12.32 -8.64 4.74
CA TYR A 87 10.87 -8.68 4.77
C TYR A 87 10.35 -9.82 5.64
N LEU A 88 9.19 -9.61 6.25
CA LEU A 88 8.47 -10.66 6.97
C LEU A 88 8.02 -11.76 6.00
N PRO A 89 7.91 -13.01 6.46
CA PRO A 89 7.29 -14.07 5.68
C PRO A 89 5.89 -13.67 5.22
N GLY A 90 5.61 -13.86 3.93
CA GLY A 90 4.34 -13.45 3.31
C GLY A 90 4.32 -12.03 2.72
N GLN A 91 5.30 -11.20 3.02
CA GLN A 91 5.49 -9.92 2.34
C GLN A 91 6.15 -10.13 0.97
N PHE A 92 5.72 -9.31 -0.01
CA PHE A 92 6.26 -9.40 -1.36
C PHE A 92 7.62 -8.69 -1.46
N ASP A 93 8.66 -9.47 -1.71
CA ASP A 93 10.01 -8.96 -2.00
C ASP A 93 10.15 -8.71 -3.50
N GLN A 94 9.82 -7.49 -3.92
CA GLN A 94 9.87 -7.07 -5.32
C GLN A 94 11.29 -7.21 -5.91
N ARG A 95 12.32 -6.90 -5.13
CA ARG A 95 13.71 -6.97 -5.59
C ARG A 95 14.12 -8.42 -5.86
N ALA A 96 13.78 -9.33 -4.97
CA ALA A 96 14.03 -10.75 -5.14
C ALA A 96 13.23 -11.32 -6.32
N ALA A 97 11.94 -10.99 -6.44
CA ALA A 97 11.10 -11.44 -7.55
C ALA A 97 11.64 -10.97 -8.91
N SER A 98 12.00 -9.69 -9.02
CA SER A 98 12.63 -9.16 -10.24
C SER A 98 13.97 -9.83 -10.57
N ALA A 99 14.77 -10.16 -9.54
CA ALA A 99 16.03 -10.86 -9.75
C ALA A 99 15.80 -12.30 -10.26
N VAL A 100 14.79 -13.01 -9.74
CA VAL A 100 14.40 -14.34 -10.26
C VAL A 100 14.01 -14.24 -11.74
N ASP A 101 13.19 -13.27 -12.11
CA ASP A 101 12.78 -13.09 -13.50
C ASP A 101 13.97 -12.76 -14.42
N CYS A 102 14.91 -11.92 -13.97
CA CYS A 102 16.13 -11.64 -14.72
C CYS A 102 17.03 -12.89 -14.86
N VAL A 103 17.13 -13.73 -13.82
CA VAL A 103 17.88 -15.00 -13.89
C VAL A 103 17.24 -15.95 -14.91
N ARG A 104 15.92 -16.02 -14.97
CA ARG A 104 15.18 -16.82 -15.96
C ARG A 104 15.38 -16.35 -17.40
N LEU A 105 15.69 -15.07 -17.61
CA LEU A 105 16.10 -14.58 -18.95
C LEU A 105 17.50 -15.09 -19.35
N ILE A 106 18.36 -15.39 -18.38
CA ILE A 106 19.69 -15.95 -18.65
C ILE A 106 19.61 -17.48 -18.83
N ASP A 107 18.82 -18.15 -17.98
CA ASP A 107 18.59 -19.60 -18.01
C ASP A 107 17.11 -19.88 -17.75
N PRO A 108 16.28 -20.10 -18.79
CA PRO A 108 14.85 -20.36 -18.66
C PRO A 108 14.49 -21.61 -17.86
N GLU A 109 15.40 -22.57 -17.74
CA GLU A 109 15.18 -23.81 -16.98
C GLU A 109 15.63 -23.69 -15.51
N ALA A 110 16.22 -22.56 -15.11
CA ALA A 110 16.69 -22.34 -13.76
C ALA A 110 15.52 -22.36 -12.75
N ARG A 111 15.64 -23.21 -11.76
CA ARG A 111 14.73 -23.29 -10.61
C ARG A 111 15.42 -22.70 -9.40
N VAL A 112 15.42 -21.39 -9.35
CA VAL A 112 16.08 -20.62 -8.29
C VAL A 112 15.06 -19.93 -7.40
N ASP A 113 15.42 -19.77 -6.12
CA ASP A 113 14.77 -18.86 -5.20
C ASP A 113 15.78 -17.82 -4.73
N ILE A 114 15.31 -16.59 -4.51
CA ILE A 114 16.14 -15.47 -4.10
C ILE A 114 15.42 -14.74 -2.97
N ARG A 115 16.18 -14.34 -1.95
CA ARG A 115 15.71 -13.43 -0.90
C ARG A 115 16.61 -12.22 -0.84
N SER A 116 16.02 -11.06 -0.71
CA SER A 116 16.80 -9.84 -0.53
C SER A 116 16.70 -9.31 0.89
N SER A 117 17.75 -8.64 1.32
CA SER A 117 17.79 -7.94 2.59
C SER A 117 18.69 -6.70 2.51
N ARG A 118 18.53 -5.79 3.44
CA ARG A 118 19.34 -4.59 3.57
C ARG A 118 20.29 -4.74 4.74
N LEU A 119 21.56 -4.41 4.54
CA LEU A 119 22.56 -4.42 5.59
C LEU A 119 23.11 -2.99 5.78
N LEU A 120 22.87 -2.45 6.95
CA LEU A 120 23.42 -1.17 7.39
C LEU A 120 24.63 -1.44 8.25
N VAL A 121 25.78 -0.86 7.89
CA VAL A 121 27.01 -0.99 8.65
C VAL A 121 27.45 0.40 9.10
N PHE A 122 27.78 0.50 10.36
CA PHE A 122 28.12 1.74 11.04
C PHE A 122 29.61 1.77 11.43
N ASP A 123 30.10 2.93 11.76
CA ASP A 123 31.45 3.07 12.30
C ASP A 123 31.57 2.53 13.74
N ASP A 124 32.80 2.31 14.19
CA ASP A 124 33.09 1.69 15.50
C ASP A 124 32.70 2.59 16.68
N LYS A 125 32.39 3.87 16.41
CA LYS A 125 32.00 4.85 17.45
C LYS A 125 30.52 4.77 17.79
N THR A 126 29.72 4.12 16.93
CA THR A 126 28.29 3.97 17.14
C THR A 126 28.02 3.11 18.38
N THR A 127 27.26 3.63 19.32
CA THR A 127 26.93 2.95 20.57
C THR A 127 25.74 1.98 20.40
N ASP A 128 25.61 1.02 21.32
CA ASP A 128 24.45 0.11 21.32
C ASP A 128 23.14 0.85 21.56
N GLY A 129 23.15 1.95 22.31
CA GLY A 129 21.99 2.82 22.52
C GLY A 129 21.54 3.54 21.22
N GLU A 130 22.51 3.98 20.42
CA GLU A 130 22.22 4.56 19.11
C GLU A 130 21.68 3.51 18.13
N LEU A 131 22.27 2.31 18.13
CA LEU A 131 21.76 1.19 17.34
C LEU A 131 20.33 0.81 17.69
N ALA A 132 19.97 0.80 18.98
CA ALA A 132 18.60 0.54 19.42
C ALA A 132 17.61 1.59 18.88
N LYS A 133 17.99 2.87 18.88
CA LYS A 133 17.19 3.95 18.30
C LYS A 133 17.04 3.77 16.77
N ILE A 134 18.15 3.42 16.10
CA ILE A 134 18.14 3.21 14.64
C ILE A 134 17.26 2.01 14.28
N ARG A 135 17.35 0.88 15.01
CA ARG A 135 16.47 -0.27 14.82
C ARG A 135 15.00 0.12 14.90
N HIS A 136 14.64 0.80 15.97
CA HIS A 136 13.25 1.24 16.19
C HIS A 136 12.74 2.18 15.10
N TYR A 137 13.61 3.02 14.56
CA TYR A 137 13.27 3.95 13.49
C TYR A 137 13.21 3.29 12.11
N TYR A 138 14.18 2.42 11.80
CA TYR A 138 14.39 1.89 10.45
C TYR A 138 13.54 0.66 10.15
N ILE A 139 13.33 -0.21 11.15
CA ILE A 139 12.56 -1.44 10.99
C ILE A 139 11.07 -1.15 11.21
N ASN A 140 10.28 -1.28 10.16
CA ASN A 140 8.83 -1.25 10.28
C ASN A 140 8.33 -2.68 10.57
N ALA A 141 7.88 -2.91 11.80
CA ALA A 141 7.46 -4.24 12.25
C ALA A 141 6.25 -4.83 11.51
N VAL A 142 5.56 -4.04 10.68
CA VAL A 142 4.45 -4.51 9.84
C VAL A 142 4.95 -5.19 8.57
N GLU A 143 6.11 -4.77 8.05
CA GLU A 143 6.64 -5.26 6.77
C GLU A 143 7.97 -6.00 6.90
N SER A 144 8.74 -5.73 7.97
CA SER A 144 10.14 -6.18 8.07
C SER A 144 10.56 -6.57 9.49
N ARG A 145 11.63 -7.31 9.56
CA ARG A 145 12.27 -7.74 10.80
C ARG A 145 13.79 -7.69 10.70
N GLU A 146 14.47 -7.78 11.85
CA GLU A 146 15.93 -7.96 11.87
C GLU A 146 16.28 -9.35 11.35
N LYS A 147 17.29 -9.42 10.47
CA LYS A 147 17.80 -10.65 9.86
C LYS A 147 19.03 -11.15 10.59
N ASP A 148 19.09 -12.42 10.89
CA ASP A 148 20.30 -13.10 11.32
C ASP A 148 21.16 -13.49 10.12
N LEU A 149 22.30 -12.80 9.95
CA LEU A 149 23.25 -13.08 8.87
C LEU A 149 24.11 -14.33 9.14
N SER A 150 24.12 -14.89 10.35
CA SER A 150 24.86 -16.12 10.64
C SER A 150 24.21 -17.35 10.00
N VAL A 151 22.93 -17.27 9.68
CA VAL A 151 22.14 -18.37 9.13
C VAL A 151 21.93 -18.15 7.64
N LEU A 152 22.38 -19.10 6.82
CA LEU A 152 21.98 -19.24 5.42
C LEU A 152 21.24 -20.58 5.33
N SER A 153 20.01 -20.58 5.80
CA SER A 153 19.15 -21.75 5.77
C SER A 153 18.38 -21.83 4.45
N ASP A 154 18.12 -23.05 3.99
CA ASP A 154 17.08 -23.29 2.99
C ASP A 154 15.77 -22.65 3.45
N MET A 155 14.91 -22.33 2.49
CA MET A 155 13.61 -21.76 2.80
C MET A 155 12.99 -22.47 4.01
N GLU A 156 12.81 -21.76 5.12
CA GLU A 156 11.79 -22.17 6.07
C GLU A 156 10.46 -22.18 5.29
N GLN A 157 10.04 -23.36 4.87
CA GLN A 157 8.65 -23.53 4.49
C GLN A 157 7.88 -23.24 5.77
N ALA A 158 7.26 -22.06 5.83
CA ALA A 158 6.34 -21.78 6.91
C ALA A 158 5.37 -22.96 6.97
N GLU A 159 5.32 -23.63 8.11
CA GLU A 159 4.41 -24.75 8.31
C GLU A 159 3.00 -24.20 8.08
N VAL A 160 2.41 -24.52 6.94
CA VAL A 160 1.09 -24.04 6.57
C VAL A 160 0.10 -24.76 7.49
N LYS A 161 -0.32 -24.07 8.54
CA LYS A 161 -1.40 -24.59 9.39
C LYS A 161 -2.69 -24.60 8.58
N PRO A 162 -3.47 -25.67 8.64
CA PRO A 162 -4.79 -25.67 8.02
C PRO A 162 -5.64 -24.53 8.64
N VAL A 163 -6.42 -23.90 7.79
CA VAL A 163 -7.32 -22.83 8.24
C VAL A 163 -8.34 -23.41 9.23
N GLY A 164 -8.49 -22.77 10.38
CA GLY A 164 -9.42 -23.21 11.42
C GLY A 164 -10.88 -22.99 11.00
N VAL A 165 -11.74 -23.94 11.39
CA VAL A 165 -13.20 -23.78 11.33
C VAL A 165 -13.64 -23.04 12.59
N LEU A 166 -14.54 -22.09 12.47
CA LEU A 166 -15.11 -21.34 13.59
C LEU A 166 -16.28 -22.16 14.18
N GLU A 167 -15.95 -23.18 14.96
CA GLU A 167 -16.92 -24.11 15.52
C GLU A 167 -17.99 -23.39 16.37
N GLY A 168 -19.26 -23.76 16.17
CA GLY A 168 -20.41 -23.16 16.88
C GLY A 168 -20.86 -21.82 16.30
N PHE A 169 -20.22 -21.30 15.27
CA PHE A 169 -20.57 -20.01 14.67
C PHE A 169 -22.03 -19.92 14.23
N ARG A 170 -22.53 -20.92 13.57
CA ARG A 170 -23.94 -20.99 13.09
C ARG A 170 -24.98 -21.09 14.21
N GLU A 171 -24.57 -21.49 15.41
CA GLU A 171 -25.46 -21.66 16.58
C GLU A 171 -25.53 -20.40 17.45
N MET A 172 -24.73 -19.38 17.13
CA MET A 172 -24.58 -18.14 17.88
C MET A 172 -25.93 -17.42 18.07
N ALA A 173 -26.25 -17.04 19.27
CA ALA A 173 -27.45 -16.27 19.60
C ALA A 173 -27.26 -14.78 19.26
N ASP A 174 -28.35 -14.06 19.01
CA ASP A 174 -28.32 -12.63 18.67
C ASP A 174 -27.57 -11.77 19.70
N SER A 175 -27.67 -12.14 21.00
CA SER A 175 -26.98 -11.45 22.08
C SER A 175 -25.44 -11.62 22.07
N GLU A 176 -24.92 -12.59 21.31
CA GLU A 176 -23.49 -12.90 21.22
C GLU A 176 -22.82 -12.20 20.04
N LEU A 177 -23.60 -11.69 19.06
CA LEU A 177 -23.09 -11.15 17.81
C LEU A 177 -22.21 -9.92 18.03
N GLU A 178 -22.67 -8.94 18.79
CA GLU A 178 -21.90 -7.72 19.04
C GLU A 178 -20.62 -7.96 19.86
N PRO A 179 -20.63 -8.75 20.96
CA PRO A 179 -19.42 -9.19 21.64
C PRO A 179 -18.45 -9.95 20.71
N TYR A 180 -18.96 -10.79 19.84
CA TYR A 180 -18.15 -11.55 18.90
C TYR A 180 -17.45 -10.64 17.89
N CYS A 181 -18.15 -9.68 17.27
CA CYS A 181 -17.54 -8.68 16.39
C CYS A 181 -16.37 -7.96 17.08
N LYS A 182 -16.57 -7.54 18.32
CA LYS A 182 -15.53 -6.84 19.10
C LYS A 182 -14.33 -7.74 19.42
N THR A 183 -14.57 -8.99 19.81
CA THR A 183 -13.50 -9.94 20.16
C THR A 183 -12.67 -10.34 18.97
N MET A 184 -13.33 -10.58 17.81
CA MET A 184 -12.66 -10.92 16.55
C MET A 184 -12.09 -9.71 15.84
N GLY A 185 -12.37 -8.48 16.30
CA GLY A 185 -11.94 -7.24 15.64
C GLY A 185 -12.52 -7.08 14.25
N LEU A 186 -13.80 -7.46 14.07
CA LEU A 186 -14.47 -7.35 12.77
C LEU A 186 -14.92 -5.90 12.51
N ALA A 187 -14.86 -5.49 11.25
CA ALA A 187 -15.38 -4.22 10.78
C ALA A 187 -16.91 -4.25 10.54
N MET A 188 -17.49 -5.43 10.32
CA MET A 188 -18.94 -5.62 10.21
C MET A 188 -19.63 -5.41 11.56
N ASN A 189 -20.87 -4.95 11.54
CA ASN A 189 -21.72 -4.78 12.72
C ASN A 189 -22.50 -6.07 13.03
N ALA A 190 -23.27 -6.05 14.14
CA ALA A 190 -24.05 -7.21 14.57
C ALA A 190 -25.15 -7.61 13.58
N ASP A 191 -25.72 -6.66 12.83
CA ASP A 191 -26.76 -6.95 11.84
C ASP A 191 -26.18 -7.63 10.61
N ASP A 192 -25.00 -7.20 10.16
CA ASP A 192 -24.26 -7.85 9.10
C ASP A 192 -23.87 -9.28 9.51
N LEU A 193 -23.33 -9.44 10.72
CA LEU A 193 -22.95 -10.75 11.24
C LEU A 193 -24.15 -11.69 11.37
N ARG A 194 -25.33 -11.16 11.70
CA ARG A 194 -26.58 -11.95 11.76
C ARG A 194 -26.92 -12.56 10.38
N GLU A 195 -26.79 -11.79 9.31
CA GLU A 195 -27.02 -12.33 7.97
C GLU A 195 -25.96 -13.38 7.57
N VAL A 196 -24.72 -13.19 7.97
CA VAL A 196 -23.66 -14.18 7.77
C VAL A 196 -23.97 -15.48 8.53
N VAL A 197 -24.36 -15.39 9.79
CA VAL A 197 -24.77 -16.56 10.63
C VAL A 197 -25.94 -17.27 9.97
N LYS A 198 -26.95 -16.52 9.51
CA LYS A 198 -28.13 -17.08 8.82
C LYS A 198 -27.73 -17.81 7.52
N TYR A 199 -26.79 -17.25 6.77
CA TYR A 199 -26.26 -17.89 5.56
C TYR A 199 -25.61 -19.25 5.89
N PHE A 200 -24.69 -19.29 6.88
CA PHE A 200 -24.01 -20.54 7.24
C PHE A 200 -24.93 -21.55 7.94
N ARG A 201 -26.01 -21.10 8.57
CA ARG A 201 -27.13 -22.01 8.98
C ARG A 201 -27.77 -22.68 7.80
N SER A 202 -28.01 -21.95 6.70
CA SER A 202 -28.59 -22.54 5.48
C SER A 202 -27.64 -23.50 4.77
N GLU A 203 -26.33 -23.22 4.84
CA GLU A 203 -25.26 -24.10 4.33
C GLU A 203 -25.10 -25.38 5.17
N GLY A 204 -25.57 -25.40 6.41
CA GLY A 204 -25.45 -26.55 7.32
C GLY A 204 -24.06 -26.80 7.87
N ARG A 205 -23.14 -25.82 7.75
CA ARG A 205 -21.75 -25.92 8.20
C ARG A 205 -21.32 -24.62 8.89
N ASP A 206 -20.27 -24.70 9.69
CA ASP A 206 -19.58 -23.53 10.22
C ASP A 206 -18.58 -22.98 9.20
N PRO A 207 -18.31 -21.66 9.16
CA PRO A 207 -17.33 -21.06 8.27
C PRO A 207 -15.90 -21.37 8.67
N TYR A 208 -14.99 -21.34 7.71
CA TYR A 208 -13.57 -21.14 7.99
C TYR A 208 -13.30 -19.69 8.41
N GLU A 209 -12.30 -19.47 9.23
CA GLU A 209 -11.92 -18.11 9.62
C GLU A 209 -11.67 -17.20 8.42
N THR A 210 -11.03 -17.72 7.37
CA THR A 210 -10.79 -16.96 6.13
C THR A 210 -12.08 -16.53 5.44
N GLU A 211 -13.14 -17.35 5.45
CA GLU A 211 -14.43 -16.98 4.87
C GLU A 211 -15.03 -15.78 5.61
N LEU A 212 -15.00 -15.80 6.94
CA LEU A 212 -15.48 -14.69 7.76
C LEU A 212 -14.65 -13.42 7.53
N ARG A 213 -13.32 -13.54 7.48
CA ARG A 213 -12.41 -12.41 7.21
C ARG A 213 -12.61 -11.81 5.82
N ILE A 214 -12.86 -12.62 4.80
CA ILE A 214 -13.16 -12.14 3.46
C ILE A 214 -14.47 -11.35 3.43
N LEU A 215 -15.53 -11.88 4.06
CA LEU A 215 -16.81 -11.19 4.16
C LEU A 215 -16.70 -9.86 4.92
N ASP A 216 -15.93 -9.84 5.99
CA ASP A 216 -15.63 -8.65 6.76
C ASP A 216 -14.86 -7.59 5.94
N THR A 217 -13.86 -8.01 5.18
CA THR A 217 -13.09 -7.13 4.28
C THR A 217 -13.98 -6.57 3.17
N TYR A 218 -14.86 -7.37 2.58
CA TYR A 218 -15.79 -6.92 1.56
C TYR A 218 -16.75 -5.85 2.09
N ARG A 219 -17.25 -6.02 3.29
CA ARG A 219 -18.11 -5.03 3.96
C ARG A 219 -17.36 -3.73 4.26
N HIS A 220 -16.10 -3.83 4.66
CA HIS A 220 -15.26 -2.68 5.01
C HIS A 220 -14.96 -1.74 3.83
N THR A 221 -15.08 -2.21 2.59
CA THR A 221 -14.89 -1.35 1.40
C THR A 221 -16.05 -0.39 1.15
N THR A 222 -17.18 -0.55 1.85
CA THR A 222 -18.37 0.30 1.70
C THR A 222 -18.51 1.23 2.91
N PHE A 223 -17.84 2.37 2.89
CA PHE A 223 -17.99 3.40 3.92
C PHE A 223 -19.39 4.03 3.83
N THR A 224 -20.27 3.64 4.72
CA THR A 224 -21.53 4.34 4.96
C THR A 224 -21.47 4.96 6.35
N THR A 225 -21.23 6.26 6.44
CA THR A 225 -21.40 7.01 7.68
C THR A 225 -22.85 7.44 7.74
N GLU A 226 -23.61 6.88 8.66
CA GLU A 226 -25.00 7.25 8.88
C GLU A 226 -25.08 8.65 9.49
N LEU A 227 -26.07 9.42 9.04
CA LEU A 227 -26.29 10.80 9.47
C LEU A 227 -27.51 10.92 10.40
N GLU A 228 -28.01 9.80 10.92
CA GLU A 228 -29.15 9.84 11.84
C GLU A 228 -28.79 10.62 13.11
N GLY A 229 -29.68 11.52 13.49
CA GLY A 229 -29.53 12.34 14.70
C GLY A 229 -28.56 13.53 14.55
N ILE A 230 -28.05 13.81 13.36
CA ILE A 230 -27.29 15.03 13.13
C ILE A 230 -28.20 16.26 13.22
N THR A 231 -27.90 17.13 14.17
CA THR A 231 -28.51 18.46 14.30
C THR A 231 -27.51 19.53 13.90
N VAL A 232 -27.96 20.52 13.15
CA VAL A 232 -27.13 21.68 12.84
C VAL A 232 -27.20 22.63 14.05
N GLU A 233 -26.09 22.70 14.79
CA GLU A 233 -25.94 23.67 15.88
C GLU A 233 -25.70 25.08 15.36
N GLU A 234 -25.85 26.08 16.25
CA GLU A 234 -25.69 27.51 15.85
C GLU A 234 -24.31 27.76 15.25
N SER A 235 -24.30 28.18 13.99
CA SER A 235 -23.12 28.69 13.27
C SER A 235 -23.53 29.81 12.33
N PHE A 236 -22.57 30.60 11.89
CA PHE A 236 -22.85 31.68 10.93
C PHE A 236 -23.10 31.15 9.50
N VAL A 237 -23.01 29.86 9.24
CA VAL A 237 -23.38 29.22 7.97
C VAL A 237 -24.58 28.28 8.13
N LYS A 238 -25.33 28.41 9.22
CA LYS A 238 -26.44 27.51 9.55
C LYS A 238 -27.52 27.48 8.47
N GLU A 239 -27.88 28.66 7.94
CA GLU A 239 -28.94 28.80 6.93
C GLU A 239 -28.54 28.07 5.64
N GLU A 240 -27.31 28.23 5.15
CA GLU A 240 -26.80 27.55 3.96
C GLU A 240 -26.74 26.03 4.13
N ILE A 241 -26.40 25.58 5.33
CA ILE A 241 -26.38 24.12 5.64
C ILE A 241 -27.81 23.58 5.68
N GLU A 242 -28.75 24.28 6.30
CA GLU A 242 -30.16 23.89 6.37
C GLU A 242 -30.80 23.85 4.98
N ASP A 243 -30.53 24.85 4.14
CA ASP A 243 -30.99 24.88 2.74
C ASP A 243 -30.41 23.71 1.91
N SER A 244 -29.14 23.43 2.10
CA SER A 244 -28.48 22.30 1.44
C SER A 244 -29.05 20.96 1.87
N LEU A 245 -29.36 20.79 3.16
CA LEU A 245 -30.02 19.60 3.69
C LEU A 245 -31.44 19.48 3.15
N ALA A 246 -32.20 20.57 3.14
CA ALA A 246 -33.55 20.61 2.57
C ALA A 246 -33.55 20.24 1.07
N LEU A 247 -32.58 20.74 0.30
CA LEU A 247 -32.38 20.39 -1.10
C LEU A 247 -32.07 18.89 -1.25
N TYR A 248 -31.16 18.34 -0.47
CA TYR A 248 -30.83 16.92 -0.46
C TYR A 248 -32.05 16.05 -0.20
N LEU A 249 -32.81 16.33 0.86
CA LEU A 249 -34.03 15.59 1.20
C LEU A 249 -35.11 15.70 0.11
N ARG A 250 -35.24 16.85 -0.55
CA ARG A 250 -36.12 17.02 -1.71
C ARG A 250 -35.70 16.12 -2.87
N ILE A 251 -34.42 16.13 -3.22
CA ILE A 251 -33.89 15.32 -4.31
C ILE A 251 -34.09 13.82 -4.00
N ARG A 252 -33.88 13.39 -2.76
CA ARG A 252 -34.15 12.01 -2.34
C ARG A 252 -35.60 11.61 -2.65
N ARG A 253 -36.57 12.47 -2.34
CA ARG A 253 -37.99 12.22 -2.65
C ARG A 253 -38.23 12.14 -4.15
N GLU A 254 -37.71 13.08 -4.94
CA GLU A 254 -37.84 13.07 -6.39
C GLU A 254 -37.24 11.81 -7.03
N LEU A 255 -36.19 11.23 -6.44
CA LEU A 255 -35.54 10.00 -6.88
C LEU A 255 -36.15 8.73 -6.29
N GLY A 256 -37.17 8.80 -5.42
CA GLY A 256 -37.78 7.66 -4.75
C GLY A 256 -36.83 6.94 -3.79
N ARG A 257 -35.88 7.65 -3.19
CA ARG A 257 -34.80 7.09 -2.35
C ARG A 257 -35.05 7.24 -0.86
N GLU A 258 -36.25 7.56 -0.42
CA GLU A 258 -36.56 7.79 0.99
C GLU A 258 -36.35 6.53 1.86
N HIS A 259 -36.41 5.35 1.25
CA HIS A 259 -36.15 4.06 1.91
C HIS A 259 -34.69 3.74 2.15
N LYS A 260 -33.74 4.54 1.63
CA LYS A 260 -32.30 4.38 1.85
C LYS A 260 -31.88 5.16 3.09
N SER A 261 -30.83 4.67 3.79
CA SER A 261 -30.24 5.39 4.91
C SER A 261 -29.72 6.78 4.51
N LEU A 262 -29.79 7.71 5.43
CA LEU A 262 -29.11 9.01 5.29
C LEU A 262 -27.63 8.80 5.58
N CYS A 263 -26.77 8.91 4.57
CA CYS A 263 -25.34 8.71 4.73
C CYS A 263 -24.53 9.61 3.80
N LEU A 264 -23.26 9.81 4.12
CA LEU A 264 -22.36 10.66 3.34
C LEU A 264 -22.21 10.18 1.89
N MET A 265 -22.23 8.87 1.66
CA MET A 265 -22.14 8.31 0.30
C MET A 265 -23.38 8.63 -0.52
N ASP A 266 -24.58 8.60 0.07
CA ASP A 266 -25.81 9.00 -0.61
C ASP A 266 -25.77 10.50 -0.95
N MET A 267 -25.32 11.34 -0.01
CA MET A 267 -25.13 12.79 -0.26
C MET A 267 -24.13 13.05 -1.39
N ALA A 268 -22.99 12.37 -1.39
CA ALA A 268 -21.95 12.55 -2.40
C ALA A 268 -22.42 12.14 -3.82
N THR A 269 -23.27 11.13 -3.92
CA THR A 269 -23.66 10.56 -5.22
C THR A 269 -25.03 11.03 -5.73
N ILE A 270 -25.84 11.64 -4.88
CA ILE A 270 -27.23 11.97 -5.22
C ILE A 270 -27.33 13.03 -6.33
N GLY A 271 -26.39 13.99 -6.36
CA GLY A 271 -26.35 15.02 -7.38
C GLY A 271 -26.20 14.45 -8.79
N ALA A 272 -25.26 13.52 -8.98
CA ALA A 272 -25.06 12.84 -10.26
C ALA A 272 -26.31 12.01 -10.67
N ARG A 273 -26.93 11.32 -9.72
CA ARG A 273 -28.17 10.57 -9.97
C ARG A 273 -29.32 11.47 -10.41
N TYR A 274 -29.44 12.63 -9.78
CA TYR A 274 -30.45 13.63 -10.10
C TYR A 274 -30.23 14.23 -11.48
N LEU A 275 -29.00 14.63 -11.80
CA LEU A 275 -28.64 15.17 -13.12
C LEU A 275 -28.91 14.13 -14.22
N ARG A 276 -28.59 12.86 -13.97
CA ARG A 276 -28.88 11.75 -14.89
C ARG A 276 -30.39 11.58 -15.13
N GLN A 277 -31.21 11.64 -14.07
CA GLN A 277 -32.67 11.55 -14.21
C GLN A 277 -33.23 12.74 -15.03
N LYS A 278 -32.60 13.91 -14.96
CA LYS A 278 -32.96 15.10 -15.73
C LYS A 278 -32.44 15.11 -17.18
N GLY A 279 -31.70 14.07 -17.62
CA GLY A 279 -31.08 14.00 -18.95
C GLY A 279 -29.95 15.01 -19.15
N LEU A 280 -29.22 15.34 -18.09
CA LEU A 280 -28.09 16.29 -18.12
C LEU A 280 -26.72 15.60 -18.09
N LEU A 281 -26.70 14.28 -18.24
CA LEU A 281 -25.49 13.44 -18.31
C LEU A 281 -25.57 12.44 -19.47
N ASP A 282 -25.97 12.94 -20.65
CA ASP A 282 -26.16 12.11 -21.85
C ASP A 282 -24.84 11.66 -22.48
N ASP A 283 -23.74 12.32 -22.12
CA ASP A 283 -22.37 11.97 -22.48
C ASP A 283 -21.75 10.90 -21.57
N LEU A 284 -22.43 10.58 -20.45
CA LEU A 284 -21.97 9.52 -19.56
C LEU A 284 -22.12 8.16 -20.23
N GLU A 285 -21.00 7.44 -20.38
CA GLU A 285 -20.99 6.06 -20.83
C GLU A 285 -21.60 5.16 -19.75
N VAL A 286 -22.50 4.27 -20.16
CA VAL A 286 -23.19 3.35 -19.27
C VAL A 286 -22.96 1.93 -19.76
N SER A 287 -22.05 1.23 -19.11
CA SER A 287 -21.75 -0.17 -19.38
C SER A 287 -21.62 -0.95 -18.06
N GLU A 288 -21.29 -2.23 -18.15
CA GLU A 288 -20.98 -3.08 -17.00
C GLU A 288 -19.62 -2.72 -16.39
N GLU A 289 -18.71 -2.12 -17.16
CA GLU A 289 -17.40 -1.63 -16.73
C GLU A 289 -17.53 -0.21 -16.16
N ASN A 290 -17.81 -0.10 -14.86
CA ASN A 290 -18.09 1.15 -14.18
C ASN A 290 -17.07 1.48 -13.07
N ASN A 291 -15.89 0.87 -13.11
CA ASN A 291 -14.82 1.11 -12.12
C ASN A 291 -14.18 2.51 -12.27
N ALA A 292 -14.25 3.10 -13.46
CA ALA A 292 -13.88 4.48 -13.73
C ALA A 292 -15.08 5.27 -14.26
N CYS A 293 -15.04 6.60 -14.13
CA CYS A 293 -16.01 7.47 -14.77
C CYS A 293 -15.64 7.62 -16.25
N SER A 294 -16.53 7.22 -17.15
CA SER A 294 -16.32 7.26 -18.60
C SER A 294 -17.31 8.22 -19.24
N VAL A 295 -16.81 9.14 -20.06
CA VAL A 295 -17.66 10.08 -20.82
C VAL A 295 -17.27 10.06 -22.29
N TYR A 296 -18.28 10.21 -23.16
CA TYR A 296 -18.05 10.36 -24.59
C TYR A 296 -17.61 11.78 -24.89
N ILE A 297 -16.54 11.91 -25.65
CA ILE A 297 -16.04 13.20 -26.14
C ILE A 297 -15.84 13.17 -27.65
N ASP A 298 -15.94 14.32 -28.28
CA ASP A 298 -15.59 14.49 -29.70
C ASP A 298 -14.14 14.95 -29.82
N VAL A 299 -13.35 14.19 -30.56
CA VAL A 299 -11.91 14.46 -30.78
C VAL A 299 -11.69 14.73 -32.27
N ASP A 300 -11.00 15.82 -32.61
CA ASP A 300 -10.55 16.07 -33.97
C ASP A 300 -9.27 15.27 -34.24
N VAL A 301 -9.34 14.33 -35.19
CA VAL A 301 -8.21 13.54 -35.65
C VAL A 301 -8.03 13.82 -37.15
N ASP A 302 -7.00 14.61 -37.48
CA ASP A 302 -6.67 14.99 -38.85
C ASP A 302 -7.86 15.59 -39.64
N GLY A 303 -8.66 16.46 -38.96
CA GLY A 303 -9.82 17.12 -39.55
C GLY A 303 -11.09 16.24 -39.63
N ARG A 304 -11.09 15.11 -38.94
CA ARG A 304 -12.26 14.23 -38.78
C ARG A 304 -12.64 14.18 -37.32
N THR A 305 -13.92 14.37 -37.03
CA THR A 305 -14.44 14.22 -35.69
C THR A 305 -14.67 12.73 -35.39
N GLU A 306 -14.01 12.23 -34.33
CA GLU A 306 -14.19 10.87 -33.82
C GLU A 306 -14.79 10.91 -32.43
N LYS A 307 -15.63 9.91 -32.10
CA LYS A 307 -16.14 9.67 -30.74
C LYS A 307 -15.14 8.86 -29.95
N TRP A 308 -14.66 9.45 -28.87
CA TRP A 308 -13.70 8.78 -27.95
C TRP A 308 -14.33 8.66 -26.57
N LEU A 309 -13.78 7.74 -25.75
CA LEU A 309 -14.05 7.64 -24.31
C LEU A 309 -12.92 8.34 -23.55
N LEU A 310 -13.29 9.34 -22.78
CA LEU A 310 -12.41 9.91 -21.77
C LEU A 310 -12.74 9.27 -20.42
N GLN A 311 -11.76 8.69 -19.77
CA GLN A 311 -11.94 8.06 -18.47
C GLN A 311 -11.20 8.83 -17.37
N PHE A 312 -11.84 8.94 -16.22
CA PHE A 312 -11.27 9.50 -15.01
C PHE A 312 -11.49 8.54 -13.85
N LYS A 313 -10.41 8.27 -13.12
CA LYS A 313 -10.48 7.51 -11.87
C LYS A 313 -9.69 8.23 -10.78
N ASN A 314 -10.24 8.27 -9.58
CA ASN A 314 -9.50 8.59 -8.37
C ASN A 314 -9.61 7.42 -7.39
N GLU A 315 -8.54 7.21 -6.65
CA GLU A 315 -8.41 6.18 -5.62
C GLU A 315 -7.89 6.81 -4.34
N THR A 316 -8.47 6.43 -3.21
CA THR A 316 -7.95 6.82 -1.89
C THR A 316 -7.38 5.60 -1.19
N HIS A 317 -6.17 5.71 -0.67
CA HIS A 317 -5.49 4.63 0.01
C HIS A 317 -4.84 5.12 1.31
N ASN A 318 -5.67 5.72 2.17
CA ASN A 318 -5.24 6.47 3.35
C ASN A 318 -4.59 5.58 4.41
N HIS A 319 -5.34 4.62 4.93
CA HIS A 319 -4.91 3.76 6.04
C HIS A 319 -3.75 2.85 5.69
N PRO A 320 -3.74 2.13 4.55
CA PRO A 320 -2.58 1.33 4.16
C PRO A 320 -1.30 2.15 4.02
N THR A 321 -1.40 3.39 3.51
CA THR A 321 -0.24 4.30 3.39
C THR A 321 0.28 4.77 4.74
N GLU A 322 -0.55 4.85 5.78
CA GLU A 322 -0.07 5.13 7.14
C GLU A 322 0.74 4.00 7.75
N ILE A 323 0.39 2.76 7.43
CA ILE A 323 0.97 1.55 8.05
C ILE A 323 2.21 1.10 7.28
N GLU A 324 2.08 1.00 5.96
CA GLU A 324 3.14 0.61 5.02
C GLU A 324 3.18 1.64 3.87
N PRO A 325 3.89 2.76 4.05
CA PRO A 325 3.75 3.92 3.18
C PRO A 325 4.15 3.68 1.73
N PHE A 326 5.16 2.86 1.48
CA PHE A 326 5.63 2.60 0.12
C PHE A 326 4.62 1.79 -0.68
N GLY A 327 4.21 0.62 -0.18
CA GLY A 327 3.25 -0.25 -0.85
C GLY A 327 1.85 0.34 -0.85
N GLY A 328 1.44 1.03 0.23
CA GLY A 328 0.14 1.70 0.29
C GLY A 328 -0.02 2.76 -0.79
N ALA A 329 0.96 3.64 -0.97
CA ALA A 329 0.92 4.66 -2.02
C ALA A 329 1.11 4.08 -3.43
N SER A 330 1.94 3.04 -3.57
CA SER A 330 2.11 2.31 -4.83
C SER A 330 0.79 1.64 -5.26
N THR A 331 0.09 0.99 -4.34
CA THR A 331 -1.21 0.36 -4.58
C THR A 331 -2.29 1.39 -4.93
N CYS A 332 -2.25 2.58 -4.30
CA CYS A 332 -3.14 3.69 -4.62
C CYS A 332 -3.07 4.05 -6.11
N LEU A 333 -1.88 4.29 -6.64
CA LEU A 333 -1.71 4.56 -8.06
C LEU A 333 -2.06 3.34 -8.92
N GLY A 334 -1.66 2.14 -8.49
CA GLY A 334 -1.93 0.90 -9.20
C GLY A 334 -3.42 0.62 -9.38
N GLY A 335 -4.23 0.85 -8.35
CA GLY A 335 -5.69 0.75 -8.42
C GLY A 335 -6.28 1.78 -9.37
N ALA A 336 -5.84 3.05 -9.22
CA ALA A 336 -6.30 4.12 -10.09
C ALA A 336 -6.03 3.85 -11.58
N ILE A 337 -4.88 3.24 -11.92
CA ILE A 337 -4.54 2.92 -13.32
C ILE A 337 -5.30 1.70 -13.84
N ARG A 338 -5.44 0.66 -13.02
CA ARG A 338 -6.05 -0.61 -13.47
C ARG A 338 -7.54 -0.48 -13.77
N ASP A 339 -8.25 0.41 -13.10
CA ASP A 339 -9.68 0.58 -13.32
C ASP A 339 -10.02 1.13 -14.72
N PRO A 340 -9.40 2.21 -15.23
CA PRO A 340 -9.55 2.60 -16.64
C PRO A 340 -9.07 1.54 -17.64
N LEU A 341 -8.01 0.78 -17.31
CA LEU A 341 -7.55 -0.31 -18.15
C LEU A 341 -8.61 -1.42 -18.29
N SER A 342 -9.35 -1.75 -17.21
CA SER A 342 -10.48 -2.68 -17.28
C SER A 342 -11.58 -2.15 -18.22
N GLY A 343 -11.79 -0.83 -18.23
CA GLY A 343 -12.65 -0.11 -19.17
C GLY A 343 -12.08 0.05 -20.57
N ARG A 344 -10.96 -0.58 -20.89
CA ARG A 344 -10.26 -0.55 -22.19
C ARG A 344 -9.69 0.81 -22.58
N SER A 345 -9.40 1.68 -21.60
CA SER A 345 -8.77 2.97 -21.82
C SER A 345 -7.27 2.91 -21.50
N TYR A 346 -6.48 3.63 -22.27
CA TYR A 346 -5.05 3.79 -22.02
C TYR A 346 -4.82 5.00 -21.11
N VAL A 347 -4.31 4.75 -19.91
CA VAL A 347 -3.98 5.82 -18.96
C VAL A 347 -2.69 6.52 -19.39
N TYR A 348 -2.77 7.82 -19.57
CA TYR A 348 -1.64 8.64 -20.02
C TYR A 348 -1.20 9.71 -19.03
N GLN A 349 -1.97 9.97 -17.99
CA GLN A 349 -1.66 11.00 -17.00
C GLN A 349 -2.05 10.56 -15.60
N ALA A 350 -1.14 10.74 -14.64
CA ALA A 350 -1.41 10.55 -13.22
C ALA A 350 -1.27 11.87 -12.44
N MET A 351 -2.03 11.96 -11.36
CA MET A 351 -2.03 13.07 -10.42
C MET A 351 -2.01 12.53 -8.99
N ARG A 352 -1.44 13.28 -8.06
CA ARG A 352 -1.38 12.89 -6.65
C ARG A 352 -1.78 14.07 -5.75
N VAL A 353 -2.67 13.82 -4.81
CA VAL A 353 -3.03 14.77 -3.75
C VAL A 353 -2.87 14.08 -2.40
N THR A 354 -2.17 14.73 -1.47
CA THR A 354 -1.96 14.19 -0.12
C THR A 354 -2.32 15.20 0.96
N GLY A 355 -2.75 14.68 2.11
CA GLY A 355 -2.83 15.43 3.36
C GLY A 355 -1.97 14.73 4.42
N ALA A 356 -1.05 15.46 5.01
CA ALA A 356 -0.11 14.98 6.02
C ALA A 356 -0.05 15.93 7.21
N GLY A 357 0.34 15.41 8.38
CA GLY A 357 0.76 16.24 9.50
C GLY A 357 2.09 16.93 9.23
N ASN A 358 2.55 17.72 10.18
CA ASN A 358 3.82 18.44 10.07
C ASN A 358 5.00 17.45 9.97
N ILE A 359 5.67 17.41 8.82
CA ILE A 359 6.80 16.53 8.55
C ILE A 359 8.09 16.92 9.28
N TYR A 360 8.14 18.09 9.89
CA TYR A 360 9.29 18.58 10.68
C TYR A 360 9.16 18.29 12.18
N LEU A 361 8.06 17.63 12.61
CA LEU A 361 7.93 17.22 14.01
C LEU A 361 9.06 16.24 14.38
N PRO A 362 9.66 16.42 15.57
CA PRO A 362 10.62 15.46 16.10
C PRO A 362 10.02 14.05 16.20
N VAL A 363 10.84 13.04 15.94
CA VAL A 363 10.39 11.62 16.05
C VAL A 363 9.85 11.31 17.45
N SER A 364 10.36 11.97 18.49
CA SER A 364 9.90 11.85 19.89
C SER A 364 8.44 12.30 20.09
N GLU A 365 7.88 13.10 19.20
CA GLU A 365 6.50 13.58 19.24
C GLU A 365 5.55 12.71 18.38
N THR A 366 6.07 11.62 17.81
CA THR A 366 5.25 10.67 17.06
C THR A 366 4.24 10.00 17.98
N LEU A 367 2.97 9.96 17.56
CA LEU A 367 1.92 9.25 18.29
C LEU A 367 2.25 7.76 18.42
N SER A 368 1.94 7.17 19.58
CA SER A 368 2.14 5.75 19.82
C SER A 368 1.42 4.90 18.76
N GLY A 369 2.11 3.91 18.21
CA GLY A 369 1.58 3.02 17.17
C GLY A 369 1.54 3.62 15.76
N LYS A 370 2.10 4.81 15.54
CA LYS A 370 2.21 5.43 14.22
C LYS A 370 3.67 5.62 13.80
N LEU A 371 3.89 5.65 12.49
CA LEU A 371 5.17 6.06 11.92
C LEU A 371 5.33 7.59 11.96
N PRO A 372 6.57 8.12 12.02
CA PRO A 372 6.80 9.54 11.91
C PRO A 372 6.27 10.12 10.59
N GLN A 373 5.69 11.33 10.64
CA GLN A 373 5.09 11.97 9.46
C GLN A 373 6.09 12.16 8.30
N SER A 374 7.34 12.46 8.61
CA SER A 374 8.43 12.56 7.62
C SER A 374 8.71 11.22 6.92
N VAL A 375 8.68 10.11 7.66
CA VAL A 375 8.89 8.75 7.12
C VAL A 375 7.73 8.36 6.20
N ILE A 376 6.49 8.57 6.66
CA ILE A 376 5.30 8.27 5.86
C ILE A 376 5.35 9.05 4.54
N SER A 377 5.52 10.37 4.60
CA SER A 377 5.50 11.24 3.41
C SER A 377 6.60 10.89 2.41
N LYS A 378 7.82 10.63 2.88
CA LYS A 378 8.95 10.27 2.02
C LYS A 378 8.77 8.91 1.35
N LYS A 379 8.40 7.88 2.12
CA LYS A 379 8.19 6.53 1.59
C LYS A 379 6.97 6.46 0.67
N ALA A 380 5.88 7.15 1.00
CA ALA A 380 4.70 7.23 0.15
C ALA A 380 5.00 7.88 -1.21
N ALA A 381 5.76 8.99 -1.22
CA ALA A 381 6.19 9.61 -2.47
C ALA A 381 7.04 8.66 -3.32
N ALA A 382 7.96 7.91 -2.69
CA ALA A 382 8.79 6.92 -3.37
C ALA A 382 7.95 5.76 -3.95
N GLY A 383 6.98 5.24 -3.19
CA GLY A 383 6.10 4.15 -3.64
C GLY A 383 5.22 4.57 -4.81
N TYR A 384 4.62 5.74 -4.74
CA TYR A 384 3.80 6.29 -5.83
C TYR A 384 4.64 6.46 -7.12
N SER A 385 5.82 7.08 -7.00
CA SER A 385 6.76 7.26 -8.11
C SER A 385 7.25 5.93 -8.69
N SER A 386 7.52 4.94 -7.85
CA SER A 386 8.00 3.62 -8.27
C SER A 386 7.01 2.94 -9.20
N TYR A 387 5.72 2.93 -8.88
CA TYR A 387 4.71 2.30 -9.72
C TYR A 387 4.59 3.00 -11.09
N GLY A 388 4.50 4.33 -11.10
CA GLY A 388 4.44 5.10 -12.34
C GLY A 388 5.66 4.88 -13.25
N ASN A 389 6.86 4.87 -12.66
CA ASN A 389 8.10 4.66 -13.39
C ASN A 389 8.19 3.28 -14.05
N GLN A 390 7.67 2.23 -13.40
CA GLN A 390 7.70 0.86 -13.95
C GLN A 390 6.85 0.71 -15.21
N ILE A 391 5.79 1.47 -15.33
CA ILE A 391 4.88 1.43 -16.49
C ILE A 391 5.05 2.62 -17.44
N GLY A 392 5.99 3.52 -17.17
CA GLY A 392 6.25 4.69 -17.99
C GLY A 392 5.21 5.80 -17.92
N LEU A 393 4.44 5.87 -16.82
CA LEU A 393 3.40 6.87 -16.59
C LEU A 393 3.91 8.03 -15.72
N ALA A 394 3.88 9.24 -16.25
CA ALA A 394 4.28 10.42 -15.51
C ALA A 394 3.20 10.90 -14.55
N THR A 395 3.58 11.23 -13.31
CA THR A 395 2.75 12.00 -12.37
C THR A 395 2.94 13.49 -12.67
N THR A 396 2.00 14.08 -13.39
CA THR A 396 2.11 15.44 -13.92
C THR A 396 1.70 16.52 -12.94
N HIS A 397 0.96 16.16 -11.88
CA HIS A 397 0.55 17.08 -10.85
C HIS A 397 0.65 16.42 -9.47
N VAL A 398 1.36 17.08 -8.56
CA VAL A 398 1.46 16.66 -7.14
C VAL A 398 1.09 17.85 -6.28
N ARG A 399 0.13 17.65 -5.38
CA ARG A 399 -0.22 18.63 -4.37
C ARG A 399 -0.20 17.97 -2.99
N GLU A 400 0.65 18.48 -2.12
CA GLU A 400 0.71 18.06 -0.72
C GLU A 400 0.16 19.16 0.16
N ILE A 401 -0.75 18.82 1.07
CA ILE A 401 -1.39 19.70 2.04
C ILE A 401 -0.95 19.26 3.42
N TYR A 402 -0.53 20.21 4.24
CA TYR A 402 -0.07 19.94 5.60
C TYR A 402 -1.01 20.59 6.60
N HIS A 403 -1.56 19.77 7.50
CA HIS A 403 -2.43 20.21 8.60
C HIS A 403 -2.36 19.19 9.73
N ASP A 404 -2.43 19.65 10.97
CA ASP A 404 -2.25 18.80 12.16
C ASP A 404 -3.31 17.71 12.27
N ASP A 405 -4.52 17.93 11.78
CA ASP A 405 -5.59 16.92 11.78
C ASP A 405 -5.25 15.68 10.93
N TYR A 406 -4.39 15.82 9.92
CA TYR A 406 -3.93 14.68 9.13
C TYR A 406 -2.97 13.74 9.89
N VAL A 407 -2.55 14.09 11.10
CA VAL A 407 -1.85 13.17 12.00
C VAL A 407 -2.78 12.03 12.43
N ALA A 408 -4.07 12.34 12.65
CA ALA A 408 -5.07 11.33 12.99
C ALA A 408 -5.32 10.37 11.83
N LYS A 409 -5.45 10.92 10.61
CA LYS A 409 -5.71 10.16 9.39
C LYS A 409 -5.09 10.86 8.17
N ARG A 410 -4.08 10.23 7.58
CA ARG A 410 -3.47 10.70 6.34
C ARG A 410 -4.48 10.66 5.19
N LEU A 411 -4.39 11.62 4.29
CA LEU A 411 -5.01 11.56 2.98
C LEU A 411 -3.97 11.15 1.93
N GLU A 412 -4.24 10.09 1.20
CA GLU A 412 -3.46 9.67 0.02
C GLU A 412 -4.42 9.41 -1.13
N VAL A 413 -4.39 10.29 -2.13
CA VAL A 413 -5.27 10.22 -3.31
C VAL A 413 -4.42 10.11 -4.55
N GLY A 414 -4.65 9.06 -5.31
CA GLY A 414 -4.19 8.92 -6.69
C GLY A 414 -5.34 9.23 -7.65
N ALA A 415 -5.08 9.96 -8.71
CA ALA A 415 -6.05 10.18 -9.77
C ALA A 415 -5.37 10.02 -11.13
N VAL A 416 -6.13 9.53 -12.10
CA VAL A 416 -5.63 9.32 -13.47
C VAL A 416 -6.66 9.72 -14.50
N VAL A 417 -6.14 10.03 -15.69
CA VAL A 417 -6.92 10.27 -16.91
C VAL A 417 -6.49 9.28 -17.96
N GLY A 418 -7.44 8.68 -18.60
CA GLY A 418 -7.23 7.70 -19.67
C GLY A 418 -8.23 7.83 -20.81
#